data_82bd462a84468e30f36a67715ca7b6a4
#
_entry.id   82bd462a84468e30f36a67715ca7b6a4
#
_cell.length_a   1.000
_cell.length_b   1.000
_cell.length_c   1.000
_cell.angle_alpha   90.00
_cell.angle_beta   90.00
_cell.angle_gamma   90.00
#
_symmetry.space_group_name_H-M   'P 1'
#
loop_
_entity.id
_entity.type
_entity.pdbx_description
1 polymer ?
#
loop_
_entity_poly.entity_id
_entity_poly.type
_entity_poly.pdbx_seq_one_letter_code
_entity_poly.pdbx_strand_id
1 'polypeptide(L)'
;PKGKKTIKALRKVCKEIDTLYLATDPDREGEAIAWHLHSDFEEKKLLDNVDVKRITFTEITSSAIKTAIENPRTIDQDLVDAYLTRRILDHLIGFKVSPLLWRHVSRAKSAGRVQSPSLRIICEREDERDAHTPEEYWPVNAKFNYGGAEFEADLIQIGDSPINKNPIRSESTINQVMADLESSKFILSEVETKPQTSSPKSPFRTSTLQMAAASSLGFTADRTMSAAQKLYEGGLITYLRTDGISISTSPNTGEPFSEDNPGPPPLQEVRNIIVKEFDKSYLSEQVRTYKSKVQSSQEAHE
;
A
#
# COMPACT_ATOMS: atom_id res chain seq x y z
N PRO A 1 14.64 -23.20 18.81
CA PRO A 1 14.18 -24.54 19.20
C PRO A 1 13.04 -25.07 18.35
N LYS A 2 11.96 -24.29 18.05
CA LYS A 2 10.87 -24.78 17.17
C LYS A 2 11.37 -25.08 15.75
N GLY A 3 12.15 -24.20 15.13
CA GLY A 3 12.69 -24.38 13.78
C GLY A 3 13.58 -25.62 13.62
N LYS A 4 14.38 -26.00 14.63
CA LYS A 4 15.21 -27.22 14.57
C LYS A 4 14.38 -28.50 14.46
N LYS A 5 13.22 -28.57 15.13
CA LYS A 5 12.32 -29.73 15.05
C LYS A 5 11.68 -29.81 13.64
N THR A 6 11.25 -28.66 13.10
CA THR A 6 10.66 -28.58 11.76
C THR A 6 11.68 -29.01 10.68
N ILE A 7 12.89 -28.46 10.70
CA ILE A 7 13.95 -28.83 9.74
C ILE A 7 14.28 -30.33 9.85
N LYS A 8 14.36 -30.89 11.07
CA LYS A 8 14.59 -32.33 11.25
C LYS A 8 13.45 -33.19 10.65
N ALA A 9 12.22 -32.76 10.79
CA ALA A 9 11.07 -33.45 10.18
C ALA A 9 11.13 -33.37 8.64
N LEU A 10 11.38 -32.18 8.08
CA LEU A 10 11.53 -31.98 6.64
C LEU A 10 12.67 -32.82 6.05
N ARG A 11 13.84 -32.89 6.70
CA ARG A 11 14.96 -33.75 6.28
C ARG A 11 14.59 -35.23 6.25
N LYS A 12 13.68 -35.68 7.14
CA LYS A 12 13.22 -37.07 7.13
C LYS A 12 12.34 -37.32 5.91
N VAL A 13 11.38 -36.45 5.64
CA VAL A 13 10.48 -36.55 4.47
C VAL A 13 11.24 -36.47 3.16
N CYS A 14 12.27 -35.61 3.10
CA CYS A 14 13.09 -35.41 1.88
C CYS A 14 13.80 -36.69 1.41
N LYS A 15 13.97 -37.68 2.25
CA LYS A 15 14.57 -38.97 1.91
C LYS A 15 13.63 -39.93 1.18
N GLU A 16 12.34 -39.63 1.18
CA GLU A 16 11.27 -40.53 0.72
C GLU A 16 10.49 -39.94 -0.47
N ILE A 17 11.02 -38.87 -1.10
CA ILE A 17 10.36 -38.16 -2.19
C ILE A 17 11.22 -38.13 -3.47
N ASP A 18 10.56 -38.04 -4.61
CA ASP A 18 11.21 -37.88 -5.92
C ASP A 18 11.25 -36.42 -6.37
N THR A 19 10.30 -35.60 -5.89
CA THR A 19 10.20 -34.17 -6.25
C THR A 19 9.95 -33.31 -5.03
N LEU A 20 10.68 -32.20 -4.92
CA LEU A 20 10.52 -31.18 -3.88
C LEU A 20 10.06 -29.86 -4.50
N TYR A 21 8.85 -29.42 -4.19
CA TYR A 21 8.39 -28.09 -4.54
C TYR A 21 8.67 -27.11 -3.40
N LEU A 22 9.46 -26.08 -3.67
CA LEU A 22 9.69 -24.95 -2.78
C LEU A 22 8.64 -23.88 -3.06
N ALA A 23 7.57 -23.86 -2.27
CA ALA A 23 6.37 -23.05 -2.46
C ALA A 23 6.23 -21.95 -1.42
N THR A 24 7.33 -21.33 -1.03
CA THR A 24 7.36 -20.18 -0.12
C THR A 24 6.87 -18.91 -0.84
N ASP A 25 6.53 -17.88 -0.06
CA ASP A 25 6.00 -16.62 -0.57
C ASP A 25 6.83 -16.04 -1.73
N PRO A 26 6.20 -15.26 -2.64
CA PRO A 26 6.88 -14.71 -3.82
C PRO A 26 7.78 -13.50 -3.52
N ASP A 27 8.08 -13.23 -2.26
CA ASP A 27 8.98 -12.15 -1.85
C ASP A 27 10.41 -12.62 -1.56
N ARG A 28 11.32 -11.66 -1.31
CA ARG A 28 12.74 -11.97 -1.01
C ARG A 28 12.92 -12.78 0.28
N GLU A 29 12.03 -12.64 1.26
CA GLU A 29 12.04 -13.47 2.47
C GLU A 29 11.67 -14.91 2.13
N GLY A 30 10.65 -15.13 1.30
CA GLY A 30 10.25 -16.45 0.82
C GLY A 30 11.33 -17.09 -0.05
N GLU A 31 11.99 -16.32 -0.92
CA GLU A 31 13.11 -16.80 -1.74
C GLU A 31 14.29 -17.25 -0.87
N ALA A 32 14.63 -16.46 0.15
CA ALA A 32 15.69 -16.82 1.09
C ALA A 32 15.35 -18.08 1.92
N ILE A 33 14.09 -18.27 2.30
CA ILE A 33 13.65 -19.51 2.98
C ILE A 33 13.83 -20.71 2.05
N ALA A 34 13.41 -20.60 0.79
CA ALA A 34 13.58 -21.64 -0.22
C ALA A 34 15.07 -21.98 -0.41
N TRP A 35 15.92 -20.96 -0.56
CA TRP A 35 17.37 -21.13 -0.70
C TRP A 35 18.02 -21.76 0.53
N HIS A 36 17.67 -21.34 1.74
CA HIS A 36 18.21 -21.94 2.97
C HIS A 36 17.82 -23.40 3.11
N LEU A 37 16.58 -23.77 2.76
CA LEU A 37 16.17 -25.19 2.79
C LEU A 37 16.90 -25.99 1.74
N HIS A 38 17.03 -25.47 0.52
CA HIS A 38 17.78 -26.11 -0.56
C HIS A 38 19.22 -26.36 -0.14
N SER A 39 19.94 -25.32 0.34
CA SER A 39 21.34 -25.41 0.75
C SER A 39 21.55 -26.37 1.91
N ASP A 40 20.64 -26.38 2.90
CA ASP A 40 20.72 -27.32 4.03
C ASP A 40 20.52 -28.77 3.57
N PHE A 41 19.60 -29.02 2.64
CA PHE A 41 19.35 -30.37 2.14
C PHE A 41 20.47 -30.86 1.19
N GLU A 42 21.01 -29.97 0.39
CA GLU A 42 22.15 -30.24 -0.48
C GLU A 42 23.42 -30.58 0.33
N GLU A 43 23.75 -29.80 1.37
CA GLU A 43 24.86 -30.07 2.30
C GLU A 43 24.73 -31.46 2.96
N LYS A 44 23.51 -31.90 3.21
CA LYS A 44 23.22 -33.22 3.80
C LYS A 44 23.07 -34.34 2.76
N LYS A 45 23.31 -34.06 1.47
CA LYS A 45 23.14 -35.01 0.34
C LYS A 45 21.76 -35.66 0.32
N LEU A 46 20.72 -34.85 0.58
CA LEU A 46 19.34 -35.31 0.54
C LEU A 46 18.67 -35.08 -0.79
N LEU A 47 19.34 -34.35 -1.70
CA LEU A 47 18.80 -33.94 -3.01
C LEU A 47 19.41 -34.70 -4.19
N ASP A 48 20.31 -35.68 -3.95
CA ASP A 48 21.06 -36.37 -5.02
C ASP A 48 20.13 -37.03 -6.07
N ASN A 49 18.91 -37.43 -5.70
CA ASN A 49 17.93 -38.04 -6.59
C ASN A 49 16.56 -37.34 -6.51
N VAL A 50 16.53 -36.10 -6.05
CA VAL A 50 15.28 -35.32 -5.89
C VAL A 50 15.25 -34.18 -6.91
N ASP A 51 14.19 -34.13 -7.69
CA ASP A 51 13.93 -32.98 -8.60
C ASP A 51 13.42 -31.78 -7.78
N VAL A 52 14.21 -30.72 -7.69
CA VAL A 52 13.88 -29.54 -6.88
C VAL A 52 13.34 -28.43 -7.78
N LYS A 53 12.12 -27.98 -7.48
CA LYS A 53 11.39 -26.95 -8.22
C LYS A 53 10.97 -25.82 -7.32
N ARG A 54 11.24 -24.60 -7.73
CA ARG A 54 10.69 -23.39 -7.10
C ARG A 54 9.37 -23.05 -7.79
N ILE A 55 8.29 -22.91 -7.03
CA ILE A 55 7.01 -22.41 -7.53
C ILE A 55 6.59 -21.16 -6.74
N THR A 56 6.02 -20.18 -7.44
CA THR A 56 5.52 -18.95 -6.85
C THR A 56 4.12 -18.67 -7.38
N PHE A 57 3.29 -18.16 -6.51
CA PHE A 57 1.94 -17.72 -6.85
C PHE A 57 1.58 -16.54 -5.97
N THR A 58 0.73 -15.68 -6.48
CA THR A 58 0.32 -14.43 -5.83
C THR A 58 -1.05 -14.54 -5.16
N GLU A 59 -1.73 -15.65 -5.39
CA GLU A 59 -3.01 -15.98 -4.80
C GLU A 59 -3.09 -17.48 -4.50
N ILE A 60 -3.78 -17.84 -3.44
CA ILE A 60 -3.96 -19.25 -3.05
C ILE A 60 -5.28 -19.77 -3.62
N THR A 61 -5.32 -19.89 -4.93
CA THR A 61 -6.43 -20.52 -5.68
C THR A 61 -5.99 -21.81 -6.34
N SER A 62 -6.93 -22.69 -6.61
CA SER A 62 -6.62 -23.98 -7.27
C SER A 62 -6.02 -23.80 -8.65
N SER A 63 -6.46 -22.75 -9.40
CA SER A 63 -5.93 -22.43 -10.73
C SER A 63 -4.50 -21.90 -10.65
N ALA A 64 -4.22 -20.92 -9.78
CA ALA A 64 -2.90 -20.33 -9.60
C ALA A 64 -1.87 -21.37 -9.17
N ILE A 65 -2.23 -22.26 -8.23
CA ILE A 65 -1.34 -23.33 -7.78
C ILE A 65 -1.05 -24.32 -8.91
N LYS A 66 -2.04 -24.73 -9.69
CA LYS A 66 -1.84 -25.63 -10.84
C LYS A 66 -0.92 -25.01 -11.88
N THR A 67 -1.18 -23.75 -12.25
CA THR A 67 -0.32 -22.99 -13.19
C THR A 67 1.12 -22.89 -12.68
N ALA A 68 1.31 -22.64 -11.38
CA ALA A 68 2.64 -22.58 -10.78
C ALA A 68 3.37 -23.94 -10.79
N ILE A 69 2.66 -25.05 -10.61
CA ILE A 69 3.22 -26.41 -10.70
C ILE A 69 3.61 -26.73 -12.14
N GLU A 70 2.83 -26.30 -13.12
CA GLU A 70 3.09 -26.50 -14.55
C GLU A 70 4.26 -25.63 -15.05
N ASN A 71 4.52 -24.47 -14.41
CA ASN A 71 5.54 -23.51 -14.78
C ASN A 71 6.53 -23.27 -13.64
N PRO A 72 7.26 -24.27 -13.16
CA PRO A 72 8.24 -24.11 -12.10
C PRO A 72 9.45 -23.32 -12.60
N ARG A 73 10.10 -22.62 -11.68
CA ARG A 73 11.36 -21.91 -11.96
C ARG A 73 12.50 -22.40 -11.07
N THR A 74 13.65 -21.84 -11.22
CA THR A 74 14.78 -21.97 -10.30
C THR A 74 14.70 -20.91 -9.18
N ILE A 75 15.50 -21.09 -8.13
CA ILE A 75 15.69 -20.08 -7.09
C ILE A 75 16.35 -18.86 -7.72
N ASP A 76 15.81 -17.69 -7.44
CA ASP A 76 16.33 -16.40 -7.88
C ASP A 76 17.44 -15.94 -6.93
N GLN A 77 18.70 -16.05 -7.40
CA GLN A 77 19.86 -15.70 -6.59
C GLN A 77 19.92 -14.20 -6.29
N ASP A 78 19.43 -13.33 -7.17
CA ASP A 78 19.44 -11.88 -6.94
C ASP A 78 18.51 -11.50 -5.78
N LEU A 79 17.35 -12.14 -5.66
CA LEU A 79 16.45 -11.97 -4.51
C LEU A 79 17.06 -12.50 -3.22
N VAL A 80 17.76 -13.63 -3.28
CA VAL A 80 18.50 -14.19 -2.13
C VAL A 80 19.59 -13.22 -1.67
N ASP A 81 20.38 -12.71 -2.60
CA ASP A 81 21.47 -11.77 -2.32
C ASP A 81 20.95 -10.44 -1.77
N ALA A 82 19.82 -9.96 -2.28
CA ALA A 82 19.14 -8.79 -1.74
C ALA A 82 18.68 -9.01 -0.28
N TYR A 83 18.16 -10.19 0.05
CA TYR A 83 17.80 -10.55 1.42
C TYR A 83 19.03 -10.62 2.33
N LEU A 84 20.09 -11.31 1.90
CA LEU A 84 21.32 -11.46 2.68
C LEU A 84 22.00 -10.11 2.92
N THR A 85 22.06 -9.26 1.89
CA THR A 85 22.59 -7.89 1.98
C THR A 85 21.83 -7.09 3.03
N ARG A 86 20.50 -7.12 2.98
CA ARG A 86 19.65 -6.47 3.99
C ARG A 86 19.97 -6.96 5.40
N ARG A 87 20.07 -8.27 5.59
CA ARG A 87 20.36 -8.88 6.89
C ARG A 87 21.74 -8.49 7.42
N ILE A 88 22.75 -8.48 6.55
CA ILE A 88 24.10 -8.04 6.88
C ILE A 88 24.09 -6.56 7.28
N LEU A 89 23.41 -5.72 6.51
CA LEU A 89 23.28 -4.29 6.79
C LEU A 89 22.58 -4.02 8.13
N ASP A 90 21.49 -4.73 8.43
CA ASP A 90 20.79 -4.63 9.72
C ASP A 90 21.72 -5.03 10.88
N HIS A 91 22.53 -6.08 10.70
CA HIS A 91 23.52 -6.50 11.68
C HIS A 91 24.62 -5.46 11.88
N LEU A 92 25.20 -4.93 10.80
CA LEU A 92 26.26 -3.93 10.85
C LEU A 92 25.76 -2.63 11.53
N ILE A 93 24.60 -2.12 11.15
CA ILE A 93 24.03 -0.91 11.77
C ILE A 93 23.72 -1.19 13.24
N GLY A 94 23.04 -2.28 13.56
CA GLY A 94 22.67 -2.61 14.93
C GLY A 94 23.86 -2.78 15.86
N PHE A 95 24.89 -3.49 15.43
CA PHE A 95 26.02 -3.86 16.30
C PHE A 95 27.25 -2.96 16.20
N LYS A 96 27.42 -2.20 15.09
CA LYS A 96 28.56 -1.28 14.91
C LYS A 96 28.19 0.16 15.20
N VAL A 97 27.01 0.63 14.80
CA VAL A 97 26.57 2.02 14.96
C VAL A 97 25.94 2.26 16.33
N SER A 98 25.16 1.32 16.87
CA SER A 98 24.54 1.51 18.19
C SER A 98 25.54 1.80 19.31
N PRO A 99 26.72 1.12 19.41
CA PRO A 99 27.73 1.45 20.41
C PRO A 99 28.32 2.86 20.27
N LEU A 100 28.41 3.38 19.04
CA LEU A 100 28.85 4.77 18.81
C LEU A 100 27.83 5.77 19.39
N LEU A 101 26.52 5.50 19.17
CA LEU A 101 25.47 6.31 19.75
C LEU A 101 25.54 6.34 21.28
N TRP A 102 25.79 5.21 21.92
CA TRP A 102 25.87 5.15 23.40
C TRP A 102 26.99 6.00 23.96
N ARG A 103 28.06 6.19 23.19
CA ARG A 103 29.21 7.01 23.59
C ARG A 103 28.99 8.51 23.39
N HIS A 104 28.25 8.88 22.36
CA HIS A 104 28.18 10.28 21.90
C HIS A 104 26.81 10.93 22.09
N VAL A 105 25.75 10.15 22.25
CA VAL A 105 24.37 10.67 22.39
C VAL A 105 23.76 10.16 23.68
N SER A 106 23.54 11.07 24.61
CA SER A 106 22.90 10.72 25.89
C SER A 106 21.52 10.11 25.69
N ARG A 107 21.25 9.01 26.38
CA ARG A 107 19.98 8.27 26.33
C ARG A 107 19.65 7.58 25.00
N ALA A 108 20.55 7.61 24.01
CA ALA A 108 20.34 6.83 22.79
C ALA A 108 20.35 5.33 23.09
N LYS A 109 19.40 4.58 22.52
CA LYS A 109 19.25 3.14 22.75
C LYS A 109 19.88 2.33 21.64
N SER A 110 19.55 2.62 20.40
CA SER A 110 20.05 1.86 19.25
C SER A 110 19.89 2.64 17.95
N ALA A 111 20.72 2.30 16.95
CA ALA A 111 20.52 2.66 15.56
C ALA A 111 19.92 1.49 14.79
N GLY A 112 19.17 1.77 13.75
CA GLY A 112 18.61 0.76 12.87
C GLY A 112 18.25 1.34 11.51
N ARG A 113 18.32 0.51 10.50
CA ARG A 113 18.07 0.88 9.10
C ARG A 113 16.69 1.50 8.86
N VAL A 114 15.68 1.08 9.60
CA VAL A 114 14.32 1.59 9.49
C VAL A 114 14.08 2.69 10.53
N GLN A 115 14.38 2.43 11.80
CA GLN A 115 14.06 3.34 12.90
C GLN A 115 14.80 4.68 12.81
N SER A 116 16.06 4.70 12.36
CA SER A 116 16.83 5.95 12.30
C SER A 116 16.32 6.90 11.19
N PRO A 117 16.09 6.45 9.94
CA PRO A 117 15.46 7.29 8.93
C PRO A 117 14.04 7.72 9.29
N SER A 118 13.24 6.83 9.93
CA SER A 118 11.89 7.19 10.37
C SER A 118 11.91 8.31 11.42
N LEU A 119 12.82 8.22 12.40
CA LEU A 119 13.00 9.27 13.40
C LEU A 119 13.42 10.59 12.75
N ARG A 120 14.34 10.54 11.77
CA ARG A 120 14.77 11.73 11.03
C ARG A 120 13.59 12.43 10.34
N ILE A 121 12.74 11.68 9.63
CA ILE A 121 11.56 12.24 8.95
C ILE A 121 10.62 12.91 9.96
N ILE A 122 10.43 12.31 11.15
CA ILE A 122 9.62 12.90 12.21
C ILE A 122 10.25 14.20 12.72
N CYS A 123 11.56 14.22 12.97
CA CYS A 123 12.27 15.41 13.43
C CYS A 123 12.20 16.54 12.38
N GLU A 124 12.46 16.24 11.11
CA GLU A 124 12.36 17.22 10.03
C GLU A 124 10.94 17.83 9.96
N ARG A 125 9.91 17.01 10.18
CA ARG A 125 8.51 17.50 10.23
C ARG A 125 8.23 18.36 11.46
N GLU A 126 8.80 18.02 12.62
CA GLU A 126 8.71 18.85 13.82
C GLU A 126 9.45 20.18 13.65
N ASP A 127 10.63 20.17 13.02
CA ASP A 127 11.38 21.41 12.72
C ASP A 127 10.56 22.33 11.79
N GLU A 128 9.89 21.80 10.77
CA GLU A 128 8.95 22.56 9.93
C GLU A 128 7.79 23.15 10.72
N ARG A 129 7.22 22.36 11.66
CA ARG A 129 6.13 22.81 12.52
C ARG A 129 6.59 23.95 13.45
N ASP A 130 7.76 23.79 14.07
CA ASP A 130 8.29 24.77 15.02
C ASP A 130 8.76 26.05 14.31
N ALA A 131 9.17 25.95 13.04
CA ALA A 131 9.48 27.12 12.21
C ALA A 131 8.23 27.86 11.70
N HIS A 132 7.05 27.22 11.78
CA HIS A 132 5.82 27.82 11.30
C HIS A 132 5.40 29.00 12.16
N THR A 133 5.27 30.16 11.56
CA THR A 133 4.71 31.35 12.18
C THR A 133 3.20 31.38 11.91
N PRO A 134 2.35 31.27 12.95
CA PRO A 134 0.91 31.36 12.77
C PRO A 134 0.53 32.73 12.22
N GLU A 135 -0.28 32.74 11.16
CA GLU A 135 -0.86 33.94 10.61
C GLU A 135 -2.36 33.96 10.91
N GLU A 136 -2.82 35.05 11.51
CA GLU A 136 -4.22 35.27 11.78
C GLU A 136 -4.95 35.68 10.51
N TYR A 137 -6.12 35.07 10.25
CA TYR A 137 -7.00 35.47 9.16
C TYR A 137 -8.46 35.27 9.56
N TRP A 138 -9.33 36.07 8.95
CA TRP A 138 -10.78 36.04 9.18
C TRP A 138 -11.52 35.47 7.96
N PRO A 139 -12.00 34.24 8.00
CA PRO A 139 -12.96 33.74 7.01
C PRO A 139 -14.35 34.35 7.31
N VAL A 140 -15.07 34.70 6.27
CA VAL A 140 -16.44 35.21 6.37
C VAL A 140 -17.41 34.20 5.78
N ASN A 141 -18.32 33.70 6.62
CA ASN A 141 -19.36 32.76 6.21
C ASN A 141 -20.73 33.42 6.49
N ALA A 142 -21.64 33.27 5.58
CA ALA A 142 -23.03 33.77 5.72
C ALA A 142 -24.02 32.62 5.67
N LYS A 143 -25.03 32.66 6.53
CA LYS A 143 -26.18 31.76 6.47
C LYS A 143 -27.35 32.48 5.91
N PHE A 144 -27.94 31.94 4.86
CA PHE A 144 -29.09 32.48 4.18
C PHE A 144 -30.31 31.60 4.38
N ASN A 145 -31.50 32.24 4.47
CA ASN A 145 -32.77 31.55 4.44
C ASN A 145 -33.61 32.15 3.31
N TYR A 146 -33.99 31.32 2.37
CA TYR A 146 -34.86 31.75 1.27
C TYR A 146 -35.90 30.68 0.98
N GLY A 147 -37.18 31.09 1.07
CA GLY A 147 -38.30 30.18 0.82
C GLY A 147 -38.35 28.94 1.76
N GLY A 148 -37.78 29.03 2.96
CA GLY A 148 -37.70 27.92 3.92
C GLY A 148 -36.50 26.97 3.71
N ALA A 149 -35.66 27.21 2.70
CA ALA A 149 -34.41 26.52 2.52
C ALA A 149 -33.25 27.33 3.13
N GLU A 150 -32.46 26.69 3.95
CA GLU A 150 -31.22 27.25 4.53
C GLU A 150 -30.02 26.80 3.71
N PHE A 151 -29.11 27.74 3.44
CA PHE A 151 -27.83 27.43 2.82
C PHE A 151 -26.73 28.34 3.34
N GLU A 152 -25.50 27.87 3.27
CA GLU A 152 -24.29 28.58 3.68
C GLU A 152 -23.52 29.05 2.44
N ALA A 153 -22.88 30.19 2.54
CA ALA A 153 -22.01 30.73 1.51
C ALA A 153 -20.75 31.35 2.13
N ASP A 154 -19.64 31.18 1.46
CA ASP A 154 -18.36 31.75 1.86
C ASP A 154 -18.05 33.00 1.05
N LEU A 155 -17.44 34.00 1.68
CA LEU A 155 -16.89 35.15 0.97
C LEU A 155 -15.65 34.68 0.18
N ILE A 156 -15.75 34.71 -1.14
CA ILE A 156 -14.69 34.25 -2.02
C ILE A 156 -13.87 35.38 -2.67
N GLN A 157 -14.44 36.58 -2.73
CA GLN A 157 -13.83 37.71 -3.42
C GLN A 157 -14.34 39.06 -2.89
N ILE A 158 -13.47 40.07 -2.82
CA ILE A 158 -13.80 41.46 -2.55
C ILE A 158 -13.24 42.29 -3.71
N GLY A 159 -14.13 42.97 -4.46
CA GLY A 159 -13.74 43.63 -5.72
C GLY A 159 -13.05 42.61 -6.65
N ASP A 160 -11.86 42.94 -7.13
CA ASP A 160 -11.07 42.05 -8.00
C ASP A 160 -10.08 41.12 -7.23
N SER A 161 -10.13 41.14 -5.88
CA SER A 161 -9.18 40.41 -5.05
C SER A 161 -9.81 39.13 -4.48
N PRO A 162 -9.35 37.93 -4.92
CA PRO A 162 -9.81 36.66 -4.36
C PRO A 162 -9.27 36.43 -2.93
N ILE A 163 -10.15 36.02 -2.01
CA ILE A 163 -9.81 35.81 -0.58
C ILE A 163 -8.81 34.66 -0.39
N ASN A 164 -8.87 33.61 -1.21
CA ASN A 164 -7.93 32.48 -1.13
C ASN A 164 -6.47 32.87 -1.42
N LYS A 165 -6.24 33.95 -2.17
CA LYS A 165 -4.91 34.50 -2.43
C LYS A 165 -4.53 35.64 -1.49
N ASN A 166 -5.53 36.41 -1.06
CA ASN A 166 -5.36 37.57 -0.18
C ASN A 166 -6.38 37.48 0.98
N PRO A 167 -6.13 36.64 1.99
CA PRO A 167 -7.03 36.51 3.14
C PRO A 167 -7.08 37.83 3.93
N ILE A 168 -8.20 38.08 4.56
CA ILE A 168 -8.37 39.23 5.45
C ILE A 168 -7.50 38.99 6.69
N ARG A 169 -6.51 39.85 6.92
CA ARG A 169 -5.51 39.71 8.01
C ARG A 169 -5.56 40.86 9.03
N SER A 170 -6.53 41.75 8.91
CA SER A 170 -6.63 42.92 9.74
C SER A 170 -8.05 43.03 10.31
N GLU A 171 -8.14 43.27 11.62
CA GLU A 171 -9.40 43.51 12.33
C GLU A 171 -10.16 44.70 11.77
N SER A 172 -9.47 45.75 11.37
CA SER A 172 -10.10 46.91 10.75
C SER A 172 -10.75 46.56 9.42
N THR A 173 -10.10 45.73 8.61
CA THR A 173 -10.65 45.28 7.32
C THR A 173 -11.87 44.41 7.50
N ILE A 174 -11.82 43.44 8.44
CA ILE A 174 -12.98 42.57 8.68
C ILE A 174 -14.17 43.36 9.21
N ASN A 175 -13.97 44.33 10.12
CA ASN A 175 -15.04 45.17 10.62
C ASN A 175 -15.70 46.01 9.52
N GLN A 176 -14.90 46.53 8.58
CA GLN A 176 -15.45 47.23 7.40
C GLN A 176 -16.27 46.30 6.50
N VAL A 177 -15.75 45.10 6.20
CA VAL A 177 -16.45 44.08 5.41
C VAL A 177 -17.78 43.69 6.07
N MET A 178 -17.79 43.50 7.39
CA MET A 178 -19.02 43.17 8.13
C MET A 178 -20.06 44.31 8.05
N ALA A 179 -19.62 45.55 8.22
CA ALA A 179 -20.51 46.71 8.11
C ALA A 179 -21.10 46.86 6.67
N ASP A 180 -20.27 46.62 5.66
CA ASP A 180 -20.72 46.63 4.26
C ASP A 180 -21.72 45.51 3.98
N LEU A 181 -21.50 44.31 4.51
CA LEU A 181 -22.41 43.17 4.34
C LEU A 181 -23.74 43.37 5.06
N GLU A 182 -23.77 43.95 6.27
CA GLU A 182 -25.00 44.23 7.03
C GLU A 182 -25.92 45.23 6.31
N SER A 183 -25.33 46.17 5.57
CA SER A 183 -26.08 47.20 4.81
C SER A 183 -26.40 46.76 3.38
N SER A 184 -25.88 45.65 2.90
CA SER A 184 -25.97 45.21 1.52
C SER A 184 -27.23 44.37 1.23
N LYS A 185 -27.68 44.39 -0.03
CA LYS A 185 -28.65 43.43 -0.54
C LYS A 185 -27.94 42.28 -1.21
N PHE A 186 -28.33 41.07 -0.83
CA PHE A 186 -27.81 39.87 -1.42
C PHE A 186 -28.62 39.45 -2.65
N ILE A 187 -27.95 39.15 -3.73
CA ILE A 187 -28.56 38.76 -5.01
C ILE A 187 -27.95 37.42 -5.43
N LEU A 188 -28.78 36.42 -5.74
CA LEU A 188 -28.34 35.20 -6.37
C LEU A 188 -28.07 35.51 -7.86
N SER A 189 -26.79 35.57 -8.23
CA SER A 189 -26.38 35.94 -9.59
C SER A 189 -26.41 34.76 -10.56
N GLU A 190 -26.04 33.58 -10.09
CA GLU A 190 -25.92 32.40 -10.94
C GLU A 190 -26.12 31.11 -10.13
N VAL A 191 -26.74 30.11 -10.75
CA VAL A 191 -26.82 28.74 -10.25
C VAL A 191 -26.21 27.83 -11.30
N GLU A 192 -25.03 27.29 -10.99
CA GLU A 192 -24.34 26.37 -11.88
C GLU A 192 -24.50 24.92 -11.37
N THR A 193 -25.05 24.05 -12.20
CA THR A 193 -25.14 22.62 -11.92
C THR A 193 -24.11 21.88 -12.75
N LYS A 194 -23.12 21.30 -12.10
CA LYS A 194 -22.07 20.50 -12.76
C LYS A 194 -22.20 19.04 -12.39
N PRO A 195 -22.20 18.10 -13.36
CA PRO A 195 -22.10 16.70 -13.05
C PRO A 195 -20.73 16.42 -12.41
N GLN A 196 -20.77 15.80 -11.25
CA GLN A 196 -19.55 15.41 -10.54
C GLN A 196 -19.30 13.90 -10.73
N THR A 197 -18.15 13.56 -11.25
CA THR A 197 -17.75 12.15 -11.41
C THR A 197 -16.74 11.78 -10.34
N SER A 198 -16.99 10.65 -9.68
CA SER A 198 -16.02 10.03 -8.76
C SER A 198 -15.42 8.80 -9.42
N SER A 199 -14.10 8.71 -9.43
CA SER A 199 -13.40 7.55 -9.94
C SER A 199 -13.08 6.57 -8.80
N PRO A 200 -13.16 5.25 -9.05
CA PRO A 200 -12.72 4.26 -8.09
C PRO A 200 -11.25 4.48 -7.70
N LYS A 201 -10.94 4.21 -6.44
CA LYS A 201 -9.56 4.24 -5.95
C LYS A 201 -8.78 3.07 -6.55
N SER A 202 -7.45 3.21 -6.60
CA SER A 202 -6.57 2.09 -6.99
C SER A 202 -6.68 0.93 -5.98
N PRO A 203 -6.32 -0.28 -6.39
CA PRO A 203 -6.14 -1.40 -5.47
C PRO A 203 -5.23 -1.06 -4.30
N PHE A 204 -5.41 -1.74 -3.18
CA PHE A 204 -4.59 -1.53 -2.01
C PHE A 204 -3.16 -2.02 -2.22
N ARG A 205 -2.22 -1.26 -1.75
CA ARG A 205 -0.87 -1.70 -1.39
C ARG A 205 -0.77 -1.80 0.13
N THR A 206 0.26 -2.45 0.65
CA THR A 206 0.43 -2.67 2.10
C THR A 206 0.19 -1.40 2.93
N SER A 207 0.80 -0.27 2.53
CA SER A 207 0.66 0.99 3.25
C SER A 207 -0.75 1.56 3.22
N THR A 208 -1.41 1.57 2.06
CA THR A 208 -2.78 2.12 1.93
C THR A 208 -3.82 1.21 2.57
N LEU A 209 -3.61 -0.12 2.60
CA LEU A 209 -4.43 -1.06 3.36
C LEU A 209 -4.37 -0.75 4.86
N GLN A 210 -3.16 -0.55 5.40
CA GLN A 210 -2.98 -0.20 6.82
C GLN A 210 -3.64 1.14 7.16
N MET A 211 -3.48 2.16 6.30
CA MET A 211 -4.13 3.46 6.49
C MET A 211 -5.66 3.36 6.48
N ALA A 212 -6.22 2.64 5.51
CA ALA A 212 -7.67 2.45 5.41
C ALA A 212 -8.24 1.67 6.61
N ALA A 213 -7.55 0.60 7.03
CA ALA A 213 -7.96 -0.19 8.19
C ALA A 213 -7.85 0.61 9.50
N ALA A 214 -6.83 1.45 9.65
CA ALA A 214 -6.71 2.35 10.81
C ALA A 214 -7.84 3.39 10.84
N SER A 215 -8.12 4.02 9.69
CA SER A 215 -9.15 5.06 9.59
C SER A 215 -10.59 4.52 9.75
N SER A 216 -10.90 3.38 9.12
CA SER A 216 -12.27 2.87 9.05
C SER A 216 -12.61 1.87 10.15
N LEU A 217 -11.61 1.11 10.64
CA LEU A 217 -11.81 0.01 11.59
C LEU A 217 -11.08 0.21 12.91
N GLY A 218 -10.26 1.25 13.05
CA GLY A 218 -9.43 1.49 14.22
C GLY A 218 -8.37 0.40 14.46
N PHE A 219 -7.92 -0.30 13.41
CA PHE A 219 -6.95 -1.37 13.54
C PHE A 219 -5.53 -0.83 13.64
N THR A 220 -4.70 -1.47 14.46
CA THR A 220 -3.26 -1.28 14.41
C THR A 220 -2.67 -1.94 13.16
N ALA A 221 -1.45 -1.54 12.77
CA ALA A 221 -0.75 -2.16 11.64
C ALA A 221 -0.60 -3.69 11.82
N ASP A 222 -0.22 -4.16 13.01
CA ASP A 222 -0.06 -5.58 13.30
C ASP A 222 -1.38 -6.35 13.17
N ARG A 223 -2.49 -5.78 13.68
CA ARG A 223 -3.81 -6.39 13.54
C ARG A 223 -4.25 -6.45 12.09
N THR A 224 -4.00 -5.39 11.32
CA THR A 224 -4.30 -5.33 9.89
C THR A 224 -3.53 -6.41 9.13
N MET A 225 -2.21 -6.50 9.35
CA MET A 225 -1.37 -7.49 8.67
C MET A 225 -1.72 -8.93 9.06
N SER A 226 -2.06 -9.18 10.34
CA SER A 226 -2.53 -10.50 10.78
C SER A 226 -3.86 -10.90 10.14
N ALA A 227 -4.78 -9.96 9.95
CA ALA A 227 -6.05 -10.21 9.27
C ALA A 227 -5.83 -10.44 7.77
N ALA A 228 -5.01 -9.61 7.12
CA ALA A 228 -4.67 -9.74 5.71
C ALA A 228 -3.98 -11.09 5.42
N GLN A 229 -3.06 -11.54 6.29
CA GLN A 229 -2.43 -12.85 6.17
C GLN A 229 -3.45 -14.00 6.17
N LYS A 230 -4.43 -13.95 7.06
CA LYS A 230 -5.51 -14.97 7.11
C LYS A 230 -6.40 -14.94 5.87
N LEU A 231 -6.66 -13.76 5.32
CA LEU A 231 -7.43 -13.61 4.08
C LEU A 231 -6.65 -14.16 2.89
N TYR A 232 -5.36 -13.90 2.81
CA TYR A 232 -4.47 -14.46 1.79
C TYR A 232 -4.39 -15.99 1.88
N GLU A 233 -4.12 -16.54 3.08
CA GLU A 233 -4.10 -17.98 3.31
C GLU A 233 -5.46 -18.65 3.02
N GLY A 234 -6.55 -17.92 3.18
CA GLY A 234 -7.90 -18.36 2.80
C GLY A 234 -8.25 -18.20 1.32
N GLY A 235 -7.32 -17.68 0.49
CA GLY A 235 -7.54 -17.45 -0.95
C GLY A 235 -8.55 -16.33 -1.25
N LEU A 236 -8.77 -15.41 -0.31
CA LEU A 236 -9.75 -14.33 -0.45
C LEU A 236 -9.15 -13.03 -0.97
N ILE A 237 -7.84 -12.85 -0.86
CA ILE A 237 -7.10 -11.71 -1.40
C ILE A 237 -5.79 -12.19 -2.03
N THR A 238 -5.23 -11.36 -2.90
CA THR A 238 -3.89 -11.55 -3.45
C THR A 238 -2.82 -11.26 -2.38
N TYR A 239 -1.56 -11.54 -2.70
CA TYR A 239 -0.45 -11.36 -1.76
C TYR A 239 -0.41 -9.95 -1.16
N LEU A 240 -0.29 -9.88 0.17
CA LEU A 240 -0.55 -8.65 0.93
C LEU A 240 0.67 -7.73 1.06
N ARG A 241 1.90 -8.24 0.85
CA ARG A 241 3.12 -7.43 0.94
C ARG A 241 3.51 -6.91 -0.43
N THR A 242 2.88 -5.83 -0.83
CA THR A 242 3.07 -5.21 -2.14
C THR A 242 3.11 -3.70 -2.06
N ASP A 243 3.93 -3.08 -2.90
CA ASP A 243 3.97 -1.64 -3.13
C ASP A 243 3.30 -1.25 -4.47
N GLY A 244 2.90 -2.23 -5.26
CA GLY A 244 2.22 -2.03 -6.52
C GLY A 244 0.72 -1.73 -6.35
N ILE A 245 0.15 -1.16 -7.37
CA ILE A 245 -1.27 -0.84 -7.50
C ILE A 245 -1.88 -1.41 -8.78
N SER A 246 -1.09 -2.14 -9.56
CA SER A 246 -1.55 -2.82 -10.76
C SER A 246 -2.04 -4.20 -10.37
N ILE A 247 -3.25 -4.52 -10.74
CA ILE A 247 -3.69 -5.90 -10.89
C ILE A 247 -3.25 -6.25 -12.29
N SER A 248 -2.46 -7.29 -12.46
CA SER A 248 -1.60 -7.51 -13.59
C SER A 248 -2.22 -7.40 -14.98
N THR A 249 -1.37 -7.01 -15.91
CA THR A 249 -1.52 -7.26 -17.33
C THR A 249 -1.32 -8.76 -17.60
N SER A 250 -1.94 -9.30 -18.63
CA SER A 250 -1.74 -10.70 -19.01
C SER A 250 -0.23 -11.04 -19.05
N PRO A 251 0.25 -12.05 -18.35
CA PRO A 251 1.67 -12.37 -18.26
C PRO A 251 2.32 -12.68 -19.62
N ASN A 252 1.51 -12.96 -20.65
CA ASN A 252 2.01 -13.37 -21.96
C ASN A 252 1.98 -12.26 -23.03
N THR A 253 1.21 -11.19 -22.87
CA THR A 253 1.02 -10.19 -23.94
C THR A 253 1.29 -8.77 -23.49
N GLY A 254 1.29 -8.47 -22.20
CA GLY A 254 1.36 -7.09 -21.70
C GLY A 254 0.14 -6.23 -22.08
N GLU A 255 -0.88 -6.83 -22.67
CA GLU A 255 -2.08 -6.14 -23.12
C GLU A 255 -3.05 -5.90 -21.97
N PRO A 256 -3.79 -4.77 -21.98
CA PRO A 256 -4.83 -4.50 -21.00
C PRO A 256 -5.95 -5.55 -21.11
N PHE A 257 -6.57 -5.84 -19.98
CA PHE A 257 -7.71 -6.76 -19.91
C PHE A 257 -8.92 -6.19 -20.67
N SER A 258 -9.61 -7.06 -21.43
CA SER A 258 -10.79 -6.77 -22.25
C SER A 258 -11.85 -7.87 -22.08
N GLU A 259 -12.97 -7.79 -22.82
CA GLU A 259 -13.94 -8.89 -22.86
C GLU A 259 -13.32 -10.20 -23.37
N ASP A 260 -12.39 -10.12 -24.33
CA ASP A 260 -11.67 -11.27 -24.90
C ASP A 260 -10.47 -11.71 -24.04
N ASN A 261 -9.99 -10.83 -23.17
CA ASN A 261 -8.91 -11.07 -22.21
C ASN A 261 -9.36 -10.56 -20.84
N PRO A 262 -10.19 -11.32 -20.12
CA PRO A 262 -10.89 -10.85 -18.91
C PRO A 262 -9.99 -10.69 -17.68
N GLY A 263 -8.70 -11.02 -17.81
CA GLY A 263 -7.75 -10.91 -16.71
C GLY A 263 -7.73 -12.11 -15.76
N PRO A 264 -6.97 -12.02 -14.68
CA PRO A 264 -6.85 -13.10 -13.72
C PRO A 264 -8.17 -13.40 -13.01
N PRO A 265 -8.35 -14.64 -12.50
CA PRO A 265 -9.59 -15.07 -11.86
C PRO A 265 -10.18 -14.10 -10.84
N PRO A 266 -9.43 -13.47 -9.93
CA PRO A 266 -9.99 -12.50 -8.97
C PRO A 266 -10.64 -11.29 -9.63
N LEU A 267 -10.08 -10.78 -10.71
CA LEU A 267 -10.64 -9.65 -11.43
C LEU A 267 -11.95 -10.02 -12.15
N GLN A 268 -11.98 -11.21 -12.77
CA GLN A 268 -13.19 -11.76 -13.40
C GLN A 268 -14.29 -11.97 -12.37
N GLU A 269 -13.96 -12.53 -11.22
CA GLU A 269 -14.90 -12.76 -10.13
C GLU A 269 -15.52 -11.47 -9.61
N VAL A 270 -14.70 -10.44 -9.36
CA VAL A 270 -15.20 -9.12 -8.97
C VAL A 270 -16.14 -8.52 -10.03
N ARG A 271 -15.79 -8.62 -11.32
CA ARG A 271 -16.65 -8.13 -12.41
C ARG A 271 -17.97 -8.89 -12.48
N ASN A 272 -17.94 -10.21 -12.28
CA ASN A 272 -19.14 -11.04 -12.23
C ASN A 272 -20.03 -10.70 -11.03
N ILE A 273 -19.44 -10.44 -9.87
CA ILE A 273 -20.17 -9.99 -8.67
C ILE A 273 -20.84 -8.64 -8.93
N ILE A 274 -20.12 -7.68 -9.55
CA ILE A 274 -20.72 -6.37 -9.89
C ILE A 274 -21.94 -6.55 -10.78
N VAL A 275 -21.84 -7.34 -11.84
CA VAL A 275 -22.98 -7.59 -12.74
C VAL A 275 -24.13 -8.27 -12.03
N LYS A 276 -23.85 -9.23 -11.16
CA LYS A 276 -24.84 -10.02 -10.44
C LYS A 276 -25.59 -9.22 -9.37
N GLU A 277 -24.86 -8.41 -8.59
CA GLU A 277 -25.40 -7.75 -7.40
C GLU A 277 -25.89 -6.31 -7.70
N PHE A 278 -25.36 -5.65 -8.74
CA PHE A 278 -25.60 -4.23 -9.01
C PHE A 278 -26.15 -3.94 -10.40
N ASP A 279 -25.97 -4.79 -11.39
CA ASP A 279 -26.30 -4.60 -12.81
C ASP A 279 -25.09 -4.24 -13.69
N LYS A 280 -25.20 -4.57 -15.00
CA LYS A 280 -24.15 -4.33 -16.00
C LYS A 280 -23.81 -2.83 -16.17
N SER A 281 -24.73 -1.93 -15.88
CA SER A 281 -24.52 -0.47 -15.97
C SER A 281 -23.49 0.06 -14.97
N TYR A 282 -23.23 -0.66 -13.88
CA TYR A 282 -22.20 -0.34 -12.89
C TYR A 282 -20.83 -0.89 -13.27
N LEU A 283 -20.75 -1.71 -14.31
CA LEU A 283 -19.50 -2.26 -14.78
C LEU A 283 -18.84 -1.31 -15.78
N SER A 284 -17.59 -0.96 -15.55
CA SER A 284 -16.81 -0.19 -16.53
C SER A 284 -16.67 -0.97 -17.82
N GLU A 285 -16.90 -0.34 -18.98
CA GLU A 285 -16.70 -0.95 -20.31
C GLU A 285 -15.27 -1.44 -20.48
N GLN A 286 -14.30 -0.65 -20.00
CA GLN A 286 -12.89 -1.03 -20.01
C GLN A 286 -12.42 -1.36 -18.61
N VAL A 287 -11.58 -2.38 -18.51
CA VAL A 287 -10.87 -2.71 -17.26
C VAL A 287 -9.93 -1.58 -16.91
N ARG A 288 -10.08 -1.03 -15.71
CA ARG A 288 -9.21 0.06 -15.25
C ARG A 288 -7.84 -0.49 -14.88
N THR A 289 -6.82 0.06 -15.50
CA THR A 289 -5.42 -0.25 -15.17
C THR A 289 -4.80 0.92 -14.42
N TYR A 290 -3.98 0.60 -13.43
CA TYR A 290 -3.26 1.58 -12.61
C TYR A 290 -1.77 1.32 -12.75
N LYS A 291 -1.01 2.34 -13.15
CA LYS A 291 0.45 2.23 -13.29
C LYS A 291 1.15 2.66 -12.01
N SER A 292 2.01 1.81 -11.47
CA SER A 292 2.93 2.20 -10.41
C SER A 292 3.97 3.18 -10.95
N LYS A 293 4.23 4.27 -10.21
CA LYS A 293 5.29 5.24 -10.54
C LYS A 293 6.65 4.84 -9.98
N VAL A 294 6.71 3.78 -9.20
CA VAL A 294 7.93 3.37 -8.49
C VAL A 294 8.62 2.29 -9.28
N GLN A 295 9.73 2.62 -9.93
CA GLN A 295 10.51 1.70 -10.77
C GLN A 295 11.23 0.58 -10.01
N SER A 296 11.36 0.69 -8.68
CA SER A 296 12.01 -0.31 -7.82
C SER A 296 11.08 -0.87 -6.76
N SER A 297 9.76 -0.73 -6.95
CA SER A 297 8.82 -1.43 -6.09
C SER A 297 9.07 -2.92 -6.25
N GLN A 298 9.12 -3.60 -5.13
CA GLN A 298 8.81 -5.02 -5.10
C GLN A 298 7.43 -5.08 -5.74
N GLU A 299 7.40 -5.45 -7.03
CA GLU A 299 6.19 -5.36 -7.84
C GLU A 299 5.06 -6.01 -7.08
N ALA A 300 3.89 -5.40 -7.18
CA ALA A 300 2.70 -6.07 -6.78
C ALA A 300 2.76 -7.38 -7.51
N HIS A 301 3.00 -8.36 -6.75
CA HIS A 301 2.91 -9.67 -7.29
C HIS A 301 1.47 -9.81 -7.70
N GLU A 302 1.34 -9.91 -8.95
CA GLU A 302 0.11 -10.21 -9.62
C GLU A 302 -0.48 -11.51 -9.11
#